data_4943b57a81657e0a1af9484bca76e47e
#
_entry.id   4943b57a81657e0a1af9484bca76e47e
#
_cell.length_a   1.000
_cell.length_b   1.000
_cell.length_c   1.000
_cell.angle_alpha   90.00
_cell.angle_beta   90.00
_cell.angle_gamma   90.00
#
_symmetry.space_group_name_H-M   'P 1'
#
loop_
_entity.id
_entity.type
_entity.pdbx_description
1 polymer ?
#
loop_
_entity_poly.entity_id
_entity_poly.type
_entity_poly.pdbx_seq_one_letter_code
_entity_poly.pdbx_strand_id
1 'polypeptide(L)'
;MVICQHTLFTINTHSLIFSHLSQSNTNKTQRRSKFIMSTTGQIIRCKAAVCWEAGKPLVMEEVEVAPPQKHEVRIKILFTSLCHTDVYFWEAKGQTPLFPRIFGHEAGGIVESVGEGVTDLQPGDHVLPIFTGECGDCPHCHSEESNMCDLLRINTERGGMIHDGESRFSINGKPIYHFLGTSTFSEYTVVHSGQVAKINPEAPLDKVCIVSCGLSTGLGATLNVAKPKKGQSVAIFGLGAVGLAAAEGARIAGAGRIIGVDLNPKRFEEAKKFGVTEFVNPKEHDKPVQQVIAEMTNGGVDRSVECTGSIQAMIQAFECVHDGWGVAVLVGVPSKDDAFKTHPMNLLNERTLKGTFFGNYKPKTDIPGVVEKYMNKELELEKFITHTVPFSEINKAFDYMLKGESIRCIITMGA
;
A
#
# COMPACT_ATOMS: atom_id res chain seq x y z
N MET A 1 -9.47 60.59 -14.80
CA MET A 1 -8.51 61.60 -15.26
C MET A 1 -7.19 60.85 -15.40
N VAL A 2 -6.60 60.56 -16.47
CA VAL A 2 -6.27 60.97 -17.81
C VAL A 2 -5.88 59.65 -18.51
N ILE A 3 -6.55 59.06 -19.49
CA ILE A 3 -6.61 59.29 -20.93
C ILE A 3 -5.27 59.03 -21.68
N CYS A 4 -5.35 58.02 -22.60
CA CYS A 4 -4.90 57.99 -24.00
C CYS A 4 -3.37 57.70 -24.21
N GLN A 5 -2.91 56.98 -25.23
CA GLN A 5 -3.45 56.78 -26.61
C GLN A 5 -2.69 55.66 -27.35
N HIS A 6 -3.36 55.14 -28.34
CA HIS A 6 -2.94 54.30 -29.48
C HIS A 6 -1.62 54.60 -30.18
N THR A 7 -1.02 53.59 -30.79
CA THR A 7 -0.66 53.72 -32.22
C THR A 7 -0.51 52.32 -32.87
N LEU A 8 -1.31 52.10 -33.91
CA LEU A 8 -1.20 51.08 -34.95
C LEU A 8 -0.12 51.47 -35.96
N PHE A 9 0.60 50.48 -36.50
CA PHE A 9 1.16 50.55 -37.85
C PHE A 9 1.09 49.19 -38.53
N THR A 10 0.32 49.18 -39.62
CA THR A 10 0.26 48.21 -40.72
C THR A 10 1.19 48.69 -41.83
N ILE A 11 1.72 47.75 -42.68
CA ILE A 11 1.94 47.82 -44.13
C ILE A 11 2.95 46.71 -44.51
N ASN A 12 2.57 45.67 -45.18
CA ASN A 12 2.33 45.31 -46.60
C ASN A 12 3.55 44.90 -47.42
N THR A 13 3.49 43.64 -47.94
CA THR A 13 3.82 43.09 -49.25
C THR A 13 5.23 43.28 -49.84
N HIS A 14 5.88 42.19 -50.23
CA HIS A 14 5.99 41.74 -51.63
C HIS A 14 6.72 40.39 -51.78
N SER A 15 6.17 39.60 -52.63
CA SER A 15 6.56 38.36 -53.29
C SER A 15 7.90 38.46 -54.00
N LEU A 16 8.71 37.38 -54.00
CA LEU A 16 9.41 36.93 -55.20
C LEU A 16 9.89 35.46 -55.07
N ILE A 17 9.59 34.71 -56.08
CA ILE A 17 9.87 33.31 -56.41
C ILE A 17 11.36 33.11 -56.74
N PHE A 18 11.98 32.03 -56.23
CA PHE A 18 12.97 31.29 -57.03
C PHE A 18 13.04 29.83 -56.59
N SER A 19 12.82 28.96 -57.56
CA SER A 19 12.98 27.53 -57.59
C SER A 19 14.43 27.09 -57.47
N HIS A 20 14.75 26.09 -56.62
CA HIS A 20 15.78 25.12 -56.93
C HIS A 20 15.43 23.77 -56.29
N LEU A 21 15.32 22.78 -57.18
CA LEU A 21 15.22 21.36 -56.91
C LEU A 21 16.50 20.87 -56.18
N SER A 22 16.34 20.20 -55.08
CA SER A 22 17.29 19.18 -54.66
C SER A 22 16.52 18.00 -54.07
N GLN A 23 16.64 16.87 -54.73
CA GLN A 23 16.17 15.57 -54.29
C GLN A 23 16.93 15.21 -53.02
N SER A 24 16.23 14.99 -51.91
CA SER A 24 16.76 14.29 -50.79
C SER A 24 15.83 13.13 -50.40
N ASN A 25 16.41 11.96 -50.43
CA ASN A 25 15.87 10.67 -50.04
C ASN A 25 15.11 10.75 -48.71
N THR A 26 13.81 10.65 -48.72
CA THR A 26 13.00 10.38 -47.53
C THR A 26 12.90 8.88 -47.28
N ASN A 27 13.78 8.36 -46.46
CA ASN A 27 13.56 7.07 -45.82
C ASN A 27 12.28 7.14 -44.97
N LYS A 28 11.19 6.67 -45.53
CA LYS A 28 9.94 6.40 -44.79
C LYS A 28 10.18 5.23 -43.84
N THR A 29 10.57 5.53 -42.65
CA THR A 29 10.43 4.58 -41.51
C THR A 29 8.96 4.41 -41.26
N GLN A 30 8.33 3.40 -41.85
CA GLN A 30 7.01 2.94 -41.51
C GLN A 30 7.07 2.43 -40.06
N ARG A 31 6.68 3.26 -39.09
CA ARG A 31 6.26 2.79 -37.78
C ARG A 31 5.04 1.87 -38.01
N ARG A 32 5.27 0.56 -37.95
CA ARG A 32 4.21 -0.42 -37.79
C ARG A 32 3.56 -0.12 -36.47
N SER A 33 2.45 0.64 -36.46
CA SER A 33 1.51 0.63 -35.34
C SER A 33 1.02 -0.81 -35.22
N LYS A 34 1.47 -1.53 -34.20
CA LYS A 34 0.78 -2.74 -33.77
C LYS A 34 -0.66 -2.30 -33.44
N PHE A 35 -1.61 -2.68 -34.26
CA PHE A 35 -3.01 -2.64 -33.88
C PHE A 35 -3.14 -3.55 -32.64
N ILE A 36 -3.11 -2.96 -31.46
CA ILE A 36 -3.51 -3.65 -30.23
C ILE A 36 -5.03 -3.76 -30.35
N MET A 37 -5.53 -4.96 -30.69
CA MET A 37 -6.97 -5.22 -30.64
C MET A 37 -7.43 -4.90 -29.21
N SER A 38 -8.40 -4.01 -29.09
CA SER A 38 -9.00 -3.66 -27.80
C SER A 38 -9.58 -4.93 -27.16
N THR A 39 -9.17 -5.25 -25.95
CA THR A 39 -9.68 -6.36 -25.15
C THR A 39 -10.90 -5.96 -24.32
N THR A 40 -11.36 -4.70 -24.48
CA THR A 40 -12.54 -4.16 -23.81
C THR A 40 -13.77 -5.04 -24.05
N GLY A 41 -14.44 -5.44 -22.98
CA GLY A 41 -15.62 -6.32 -23.02
C GLY A 41 -15.33 -7.80 -23.30
N GLN A 42 -14.05 -8.18 -23.49
CA GLN A 42 -13.66 -9.58 -23.74
C GLN A 42 -13.01 -10.21 -22.51
N ILE A 43 -13.09 -11.54 -22.42
CA ILE A 43 -12.32 -12.32 -21.45
C ILE A 43 -10.84 -12.26 -21.84
N ILE A 44 -9.97 -12.04 -20.86
CA ILE A 44 -8.52 -12.12 -21.02
C ILE A 44 -8.04 -13.42 -20.39
N ARG A 45 -7.22 -14.19 -21.11
CA ARG A 45 -6.46 -15.30 -20.57
C ARG A 45 -5.08 -14.85 -20.19
N CYS A 46 -4.67 -15.15 -18.96
CA CYS A 46 -3.37 -14.71 -18.44
C CYS A 46 -2.88 -15.65 -17.34
N LYS A 47 -1.62 -15.46 -16.95
CA LYS A 47 -1.05 -16.21 -15.83
C LYS A 47 -1.46 -15.61 -14.49
N ALA A 48 -1.76 -16.49 -13.52
CA ALA A 48 -1.98 -16.16 -12.13
C ALA A 48 -1.34 -17.21 -11.22
N ALA A 49 -0.96 -16.79 -10.03
CA ALA A 49 -0.48 -17.67 -8.97
C ALA A 49 -1.65 -18.07 -8.06
N VAL A 50 -2.19 -19.26 -8.27
CA VAL A 50 -3.37 -19.75 -7.56
C VAL A 50 -2.96 -20.54 -6.32
N CYS A 51 -3.55 -20.21 -5.19
CA CYS A 51 -3.49 -20.99 -3.98
C CYS A 51 -4.69 -21.95 -3.96
N TRP A 52 -4.43 -23.23 -4.09
CA TRP A 52 -5.48 -24.25 -4.09
C TRP A 52 -5.88 -24.70 -2.68
N GLU A 53 -4.91 -24.71 -1.75
CA GLU A 53 -5.09 -25.16 -0.37
C GLU A 53 -4.22 -24.34 0.59
N ALA A 54 -4.66 -24.25 1.85
CA ALA A 54 -3.93 -23.55 2.90
C ALA A 54 -2.49 -24.06 3.07
N GLY A 55 -1.53 -23.15 3.13
CA GLY A 55 -0.12 -23.45 3.39
C GLY A 55 0.60 -24.22 2.29
N LYS A 56 -0.04 -24.44 1.12
CA LYS A 56 0.59 -25.08 -0.05
C LYS A 56 1.23 -24.03 -0.97
N PRO A 57 2.32 -24.37 -1.67
CA PRO A 57 2.91 -23.50 -2.67
C PRO A 57 1.88 -23.00 -3.68
N LEU A 58 1.99 -21.76 -4.11
CA LEU A 58 1.18 -21.21 -5.19
C LEU A 58 1.53 -21.90 -6.50
N VAL A 59 0.50 -22.22 -7.30
CA VAL A 59 0.65 -22.87 -8.60
C VAL A 59 0.40 -21.83 -9.69
N MET A 60 1.31 -21.78 -10.67
CA MET A 60 1.15 -20.91 -11.84
C MET A 60 0.13 -21.55 -12.79
N GLU A 61 -1.01 -20.89 -12.93
CA GLU A 61 -2.13 -21.33 -13.76
C GLU A 61 -2.42 -20.33 -14.88
N GLU A 62 -3.03 -20.80 -15.97
CA GLU A 62 -3.72 -19.93 -16.93
C GLU A 62 -5.15 -19.73 -16.46
N VAL A 63 -5.50 -18.48 -16.16
CA VAL A 63 -6.83 -18.09 -15.70
C VAL A 63 -7.56 -17.25 -16.73
N GLU A 64 -8.88 -17.29 -16.72
CA GLU A 64 -9.75 -16.38 -17.44
C GLU A 64 -10.12 -15.21 -16.52
N VAL A 65 -9.92 -13.98 -17.00
CA VAL A 65 -10.29 -12.75 -16.30
C VAL A 65 -11.43 -12.08 -17.06
N ALA A 66 -12.60 -12.03 -16.45
CA ALA A 66 -13.80 -11.44 -17.03
C ALA A 66 -13.65 -9.93 -17.27
N PRO A 67 -14.39 -9.33 -18.20
CA PRO A 67 -14.44 -7.88 -18.34
C PRO A 67 -15.03 -7.21 -17.10
N PRO A 68 -14.60 -5.95 -16.80
CA PRO A 68 -15.11 -5.22 -15.65
C PRO A 68 -16.60 -4.89 -15.83
N GLN A 69 -17.37 -5.08 -14.76
CA GLN A 69 -18.78 -4.74 -14.68
C GLN A 69 -18.95 -3.30 -14.16
N LYS A 70 -20.18 -2.93 -13.82
CA LYS A 70 -20.50 -1.59 -13.29
C LYS A 70 -19.62 -1.23 -12.08
N HIS A 71 -19.02 -0.04 -12.11
CA HIS A 71 -18.06 0.47 -11.10
C HIS A 71 -16.81 -0.40 -10.89
N GLU A 72 -16.45 -1.24 -11.84
CA GLU A 72 -15.24 -2.05 -11.81
C GLU A 72 -14.21 -1.55 -12.82
N VAL A 73 -12.95 -1.88 -12.56
CA VAL A 73 -11.79 -1.54 -13.39
C VAL A 73 -10.95 -2.78 -13.57
N ARG A 74 -10.60 -3.12 -14.82
CA ARG A 74 -9.61 -4.17 -15.08
C ARG A 74 -8.24 -3.53 -15.24
N ILE A 75 -7.28 -4.05 -14.48
CA ILE A 75 -5.93 -3.52 -14.38
C ILE A 75 -4.94 -4.57 -14.86
N LYS A 76 -4.03 -4.18 -15.76
CA LYS A 76 -2.83 -4.94 -16.06
C LYS A 76 -1.82 -4.68 -14.96
N ILE A 77 -1.50 -5.69 -14.17
CA ILE A 77 -0.49 -5.61 -13.12
C ILE A 77 0.91 -5.70 -13.74
N LEU A 78 1.79 -4.79 -13.39
CA LEU A 78 3.19 -4.79 -13.84
C LEU A 78 4.14 -5.21 -12.72
N PHE A 79 3.85 -4.78 -11.50
CA PHE A 79 4.61 -5.10 -10.29
C PHE A 79 3.67 -5.36 -9.14
N THR A 80 3.99 -6.36 -8.33
CA THR A 80 3.30 -6.62 -7.07
C THR A 80 4.33 -6.92 -5.98
N SER A 81 3.93 -6.82 -4.72
CA SER A 81 4.79 -7.11 -3.59
C SER A 81 4.12 -8.09 -2.65
N LEU A 82 4.91 -8.91 -1.96
CA LEU A 82 4.42 -9.80 -0.92
C LEU A 82 4.32 -9.07 0.41
N CYS A 83 3.17 -9.14 1.06
CA CYS A 83 2.90 -8.63 2.40
C CYS A 83 2.68 -9.77 3.39
N HIS A 84 2.91 -9.52 4.67
CA HIS A 84 2.63 -10.51 5.73
C HIS A 84 1.15 -10.89 5.82
N THR A 85 0.26 -9.99 5.41
CA THR A 85 -1.18 -10.27 5.30
C THR A 85 -1.48 -11.37 4.28
N ASP A 86 -0.78 -11.42 3.16
CA ASP A 86 -0.93 -12.53 2.19
C ASP A 86 -0.54 -13.86 2.82
N VAL A 87 0.58 -13.90 3.56
CA VAL A 87 1.06 -15.10 4.27
C VAL A 87 0.07 -15.54 5.35
N TYR A 88 -0.47 -14.60 6.12
CA TYR A 88 -1.42 -14.88 7.20
C TYR A 88 -2.68 -15.59 6.69
N PHE A 89 -3.23 -15.11 5.56
CA PHE A 89 -4.39 -15.75 4.92
C PHE A 89 -4.04 -17.01 4.13
N TRP A 90 -2.82 -17.09 3.59
CA TRP A 90 -2.31 -18.30 2.95
C TRP A 90 -2.16 -19.45 3.96
N GLU A 91 -1.65 -19.19 5.16
CA GLU A 91 -1.58 -20.17 6.25
C GLU A 91 -2.97 -20.56 6.78
N ALA A 92 -3.96 -19.70 6.64
CA ALA A 92 -5.35 -19.84 7.13
C ALA A 92 -5.45 -20.19 8.63
N LYS A 93 -4.44 -19.82 9.43
CA LYS A 93 -4.43 -20.07 10.87
C LYS A 93 -5.40 -19.10 11.57
N GLY A 94 -6.45 -19.64 12.20
CA GLY A 94 -7.44 -18.82 12.91
C GLY A 94 -8.37 -18.00 11.99
N GLN A 95 -8.43 -18.34 10.69
CA GLN A 95 -9.29 -17.72 9.69
C GLN A 95 -10.21 -18.75 9.05
N THR A 96 -11.36 -18.29 8.52
CA THR A 96 -12.18 -19.14 7.67
C THR A 96 -11.45 -19.33 6.33
N PRO A 97 -11.03 -20.55 5.98
CA PRO A 97 -10.32 -20.79 4.74
C PRO A 97 -11.26 -20.58 3.54
N LEU A 98 -10.80 -19.85 2.53
CA LEU A 98 -11.50 -19.64 1.29
C LEU A 98 -10.55 -19.91 0.11
N PHE A 99 -10.67 -21.09 -0.47
CA PHE A 99 -9.83 -21.60 -1.57
C PHE A 99 -10.69 -22.26 -2.66
N PRO A 100 -10.23 -22.32 -3.93
CA PRO A 100 -8.98 -21.75 -4.45
C PRO A 100 -9.01 -20.23 -4.53
N ARG A 101 -7.85 -19.57 -4.34
CA ARG A 101 -7.78 -18.11 -4.24
C ARG A 101 -6.55 -17.54 -4.92
N ILE A 102 -6.66 -16.35 -5.50
CA ILE A 102 -5.53 -15.53 -5.94
C ILE A 102 -5.30 -14.46 -4.89
N PHE A 103 -4.11 -14.45 -4.27
CA PHE A 103 -3.69 -13.46 -3.29
C PHE A 103 -3.11 -12.19 -3.93
N GLY A 104 -2.48 -11.35 -3.14
CA GLY A 104 -1.82 -10.11 -3.54
C GLY A 104 -2.71 -8.88 -3.38
N HIS A 105 -2.13 -7.83 -2.76
CA HIS A 105 -2.82 -6.57 -2.50
C HIS A 105 -1.89 -5.35 -2.46
N GLU A 106 -0.60 -5.53 -2.72
CA GLU A 106 0.37 -4.45 -2.93
C GLU A 106 0.82 -4.47 -4.38
N ALA A 107 0.36 -3.54 -5.22
CA ALA A 107 0.70 -3.59 -6.64
C ALA A 107 0.67 -2.23 -7.32
N GLY A 108 1.31 -2.18 -8.48
CA GLY A 108 1.23 -1.10 -9.43
C GLY A 108 0.92 -1.63 -10.83
N GLY A 109 0.05 -0.95 -11.55
CA GLY A 109 -0.38 -1.39 -12.86
C GLY A 109 -0.98 -0.27 -13.72
N ILE A 110 -1.51 -0.67 -14.86
CA ILE A 110 -2.12 0.22 -15.84
C ILE A 110 -3.56 -0.21 -16.06
N VAL A 111 -4.49 0.74 -16.06
CA VAL A 111 -5.89 0.49 -16.40
C VAL A 111 -5.97 -0.05 -17.83
N GLU A 112 -6.55 -1.24 -17.99
CA GLU A 112 -6.78 -1.85 -19.31
C GLU A 112 -8.16 -1.49 -19.84
N SER A 113 -9.19 -1.60 -18.99
CA SER A 113 -10.56 -1.22 -19.32
C SER A 113 -11.34 -0.84 -18.08
N VAL A 114 -12.44 -0.11 -18.28
CA VAL A 114 -13.33 0.35 -17.21
C VAL A 114 -14.76 -0.08 -17.49
N GLY A 115 -15.50 -0.42 -16.43
CA GLY A 115 -16.91 -0.73 -16.50
C GLY A 115 -17.80 0.50 -16.50
N GLU A 116 -19.11 0.26 -16.68
CA GLU A 116 -20.12 1.30 -16.61
C GLU A 116 -20.06 2.09 -15.30
N GLY A 117 -20.24 3.41 -15.34
CA GLY A 117 -20.27 4.29 -14.16
C GLY A 117 -18.89 4.69 -13.60
N VAL A 118 -17.79 4.21 -14.18
CA VAL A 118 -16.43 4.69 -13.85
C VAL A 118 -16.15 5.95 -14.69
N THR A 119 -15.91 7.07 -14.01
CA THR A 119 -15.76 8.39 -14.68
C THR A 119 -14.41 9.06 -14.42
N ASP A 120 -13.68 8.61 -13.42
CA ASP A 120 -12.42 9.19 -12.93
C ASP A 120 -11.17 8.40 -13.35
N LEU A 121 -11.37 7.26 -14.02
CA LEU A 121 -10.32 6.39 -14.55
C LEU A 121 -10.54 6.11 -16.03
N GLN A 122 -9.46 5.93 -16.78
CA GLN A 122 -9.50 5.58 -18.19
C GLN A 122 -8.36 4.62 -18.55
N PRO A 123 -8.48 3.86 -19.65
CA PRO A 123 -7.39 3.02 -20.15
C PRO A 123 -6.10 3.81 -20.34
N GLY A 124 -4.99 3.24 -19.84
CA GLY A 124 -3.66 3.86 -19.85
C GLY A 124 -3.30 4.60 -18.57
N ASP A 125 -4.24 4.84 -17.66
CA ASP A 125 -3.92 5.44 -16.35
C ASP A 125 -3.02 4.52 -15.52
N HIS A 126 -1.98 5.09 -14.91
CA HIS A 126 -1.15 4.41 -13.92
C HIS A 126 -1.85 4.42 -12.57
N VAL A 127 -1.95 3.25 -11.94
CA VAL A 127 -2.78 3.06 -10.75
C VAL A 127 -2.15 2.11 -9.74
N LEU A 128 -2.58 2.30 -8.48
CA LEU A 128 -2.34 1.38 -7.38
C LEU A 128 -3.70 0.82 -6.92
N PRO A 129 -3.94 -0.49 -7.02
CA PRO A 129 -5.07 -1.14 -6.36
C PRO A 129 -4.82 -1.20 -4.85
N ILE A 130 -5.85 -0.91 -4.05
CA ILE A 130 -5.73 -0.79 -2.59
C ILE A 130 -6.80 -1.65 -1.92
N PHE A 131 -6.39 -2.42 -0.89
CA PHE A 131 -7.21 -3.41 -0.20
C PHE A 131 -8.40 -2.84 0.61
N THR A 132 -8.41 -1.55 0.84
CA THR A 132 -9.55 -0.79 1.39
C THR A 132 -9.91 0.31 0.42
N GLY A 133 -11.14 0.80 0.43
CA GLY A 133 -11.60 1.73 -0.61
C GLY A 133 -12.25 2.98 -0.05
N GLU A 134 -12.61 3.86 -0.99
CA GLU A 134 -13.26 5.14 -0.76
C GLU A 134 -14.39 5.30 -1.78
N CYS A 135 -15.66 5.26 -1.32
CA CYS A 135 -16.82 5.44 -2.21
C CYS A 135 -17.10 6.91 -2.52
N GLY A 136 -16.64 7.83 -1.67
CA GLY A 136 -16.87 9.27 -1.81
C GLY A 136 -18.19 9.80 -1.22
N ASP A 137 -19.17 8.93 -0.92
CA ASP A 137 -20.53 9.34 -0.59
C ASP A 137 -20.95 9.08 0.86
N CYS A 138 -20.29 8.14 1.57
CA CYS A 138 -20.70 7.76 2.92
C CYS A 138 -20.15 8.72 3.97
N PRO A 139 -20.75 8.74 5.19
CA PRO A 139 -20.28 9.61 6.27
C PRO A 139 -18.81 9.45 6.61
N HIS A 140 -18.25 8.21 6.56
CA HIS A 140 -16.84 7.98 6.78
C HIS A 140 -15.94 8.58 5.71
N CYS A 141 -16.37 8.58 4.43
CA CYS A 141 -15.62 9.24 3.36
C CYS A 141 -15.63 10.77 3.50
N HIS A 142 -16.72 11.34 4.05
CA HIS A 142 -16.83 12.77 4.30
C HIS A 142 -16.14 13.21 5.61
N SER A 143 -15.89 12.29 6.55
CA SER A 143 -15.21 12.58 7.81
C SER A 143 -13.72 12.84 7.61
N GLU A 144 -13.15 13.83 8.28
CA GLU A 144 -11.69 14.04 8.35
C GLU A 144 -10.99 13.08 9.30
N GLU A 145 -11.75 12.34 10.14
CA GLU A 145 -11.21 11.47 11.18
C GLU A 145 -11.22 9.97 10.81
N SER A 146 -11.84 9.59 9.67
CA SER A 146 -12.08 8.19 9.35
C SER A 146 -11.80 7.86 7.89
N ASN A 147 -11.20 6.69 7.66
CA ASN A 147 -11.08 6.05 6.35
C ASN A 147 -11.89 4.73 6.27
N MET A 148 -12.79 4.49 7.21
CA MET A 148 -13.57 3.25 7.32
C MET A 148 -14.83 3.30 6.46
N CYS A 149 -14.67 3.44 5.13
CA CYS A 149 -15.75 3.50 4.15
C CYS A 149 -16.81 2.42 4.38
N ASP A 150 -18.09 2.78 4.43
CA ASP A 150 -19.18 1.83 4.69
C ASP A 150 -19.28 0.76 3.61
N LEU A 151 -19.04 1.11 2.35
CA LEU A 151 -19.12 0.21 1.21
C LEU A 151 -17.84 -0.60 1.01
N LEU A 152 -16.66 0.03 1.10
CA LEU A 152 -15.41 -0.49 0.55
C LEU A 152 -14.31 -0.71 1.59
N ARG A 153 -14.58 -0.56 2.90
CA ARG A 153 -13.60 -0.92 3.92
C ARG A 153 -13.19 -2.39 3.79
N ILE A 154 -12.03 -2.70 4.31
CA ILE A 154 -11.46 -4.05 4.27
C ILE A 154 -12.50 -5.12 4.63
N ASN A 155 -12.59 -6.15 3.78
CA ASN A 155 -13.41 -7.33 4.01
C ASN A 155 -12.61 -8.58 3.63
N THR A 156 -12.24 -9.37 4.62
CA THR A 156 -11.36 -10.54 4.47
C THR A 156 -12.12 -11.81 4.08
N GLU A 157 -13.44 -11.84 4.25
CA GLU A 157 -14.30 -12.99 4.00
C GLU A 157 -14.89 -12.99 2.58
N ARG A 158 -14.90 -11.82 1.92
CA ARG A 158 -15.46 -11.70 0.59
C ARG A 158 -14.54 -12.34 -0.46
N GLY A 159 -15.06 -13.28 -1.23
CA GLY A 159 -14.35 -13.97 -2.30
C GLY A 159 -14.72 -13.54 -3.72
N GLY A 160 -15.66 -12.60 -3.88
CA GLY A 160 -16.15 -12.06 -5.15
C GLY A 160 -16.30 -10.55 -5.14
N MET A 161 -16.84 -9.99 -6.21
CA MET A 161 -17.07 -8.55 -6.36
C MET A 161 -18.28 -8.10 -5.51
N ILE A 162 -18.31 -6.80 -5.20
CA ILE A 162 -19.23 -6.26 -4.19
C ILE A 162 -20.69 -6.18 -4.67
N HIS A 163 -20.92 -6.07 -5.98
CA HIS A 163 -22.27 -5.89 -6.53
C HIS A 163 -23.06 -7.19 -6.68
N ASP A 164 -22.39 -8.26 -7.09
CA ASP A 164 -23.04 -9.53 -7.46
C ASP A 164 -22.50 -10.73 -6.67
N GLY A 165 -21.40 -10.55 -5.91
CA GLY A 165 -20.74 -11.64 -5.19
C GLY A 165 -19.92 -12.57 -6.08
N GLU A 166 -19.92 -12.36 -7.40
CA GLU A 166 -19.28 -13.23 -8.37
C GLU A 166 -17.79 -12.93 -8.52
N SER A 167 -17.01 -13.98 -8.73
CA SER A 167 -15.59 -13.81 -9.07
C SER A 167 -15.41 -13.38 -10.53
N ARG A 168 -14.41 -12.56 -10.79
CA ARG A 168 -13.95 -12.23 -12.16
C ARG A 168 -12.84 -13.16 -12.64
N PHE A 169 -12.43 -14.14 -11.82
CA PHE A 169 -11.47 -15.17 -12.19
C PHE A 169 -12.12 -16.53 -12.32
N SER A 170 -11.73 -17.27 -13.36
CA SER A 170 -12.13 -18.67 -13.51
C SER A 170 -11.05 -19.52 -14.17
N ILE A 171 -11.12 -20.84 -13.93
CA ILE A 171 -10.38 -21.89 -14.64
C ILE A 171 -11.38 -22.93 -15.10
N ASN A 172 -11.49 -23.13 -16.41
CA ASN A 172 -12.45 -24.09 -17.00
C ASN A 172 -13.88 -23.87 -16.47
N GLY A 173 -14.31 -22.62 -16.36
CA GLY A 173 -15.63 -22.23 -15.87
C GLY A 173 -15.85 -22.37 -14.35
N LYS A 174 -14.84 -22.77 -13.58
CA LYS A 174 -14.91 -22.80 -12.11
C LYS A 174 -14.33 -21.50 -11.54
N PRO A 175 -15.03 -20.83 -10.61
CA PRO A 175 -14.55 -19.58 -10.03
C PRO A 175 -13.31 -19.79 -9.16
N ILE A 176 -12.39 -18.83 -9.22
CA ILE A 176 -11.24 -18.68 -8.31
C ILE A 176 -11.49 -17.43 -7.49
N TYR A 177 -11.48 -17.51 -6.17
CA TYR A 177 -11.88 -16.42 -5.30
C TYR A 177 -10.91 -15.25 -5.29
N HIS A 178 -11.47 -14.04 -5.14
CA HIS A 178 -10.73 -12.81 -4.91
C HIS A 178 -10.16 -12.74 -3.49
N PHE A 179 -9.10 -11.95 -3.33
CA PHE A 179 -8.53 -11.59 -2.03
C PHE A 179 -8.57 -10.07 -1.84
N LEU A 180 -9.26 -9.61 -0.80
CA LEU A 180 -9.41 -8.20 -0.42
C LEU A 180 -9.92 -7.28 -1.55
N GLY A 181 -10.56 -7.86 -2.56
CA GLY A 181 -11.03 -7.13 -3.74
C GLY A 181 -9.91 -6.69 -4.69
N THR A 182 -8.69 -7.18 -4.55
CA THR A 182 -7.51 -6.78 -5.34
C THR A 182 -6.88 -7.90 -6.14
N SER A 183 -6.48 -9.02 -5.51
CA SER A 183 -5.92 -10.23 -6.18
C SER A 183 -4.81 -9.95 -7.19
N THR A 184 -3.72 -9.34 -6.72
CA THR A 184 -2.67 -8.83 -7.62
C THR A 184 -1.61 -9.87 -8.01
N PHE A 185 -1.69 -11.12 -7.51
CA PHE A 185 -0.83 -12.20 -7.98
C PHE A 185 -1.38 -12.82 -9.28
N SER A 186 -1.71 -11.95 -10.22
CA SER A 186 -2.20 -12.23 -11.55
C SER A 186 -1.76 -11.12 -12.50
N GLU A 187 -1.50 -11.45 -13.77
CA GLU A 187 -1.13 -10.43 -14.77
C GLU A 187 -2.25 -9.41 -15.04
N TYR A 188 -3.51 -9.82 -14.83
CA TYR A 188 -4.68 -8.92 -14.85
C TYR A 188 -5.56 -9.19 -13.64
N THR A 189 -6.16 -8.14 -13.12
CA THR A 189 -7.17 -8.24 -12.05
C THR A 189 -8.32 -7.28 -12.31
N VAL A 190 -9.46 -7.55 -11.68
CA VAL A 190 -10.62 -6.64 -11.68
C VAL A 190 -10.87 -6.19 -10.25
N VAL A 191 -11.01 -4.88 -10.06
CA VAL A 191 -11.21 -4.25 -8.76
C VAL A 191 -12.34 -3.24 -8.83
N HIS A 192 -12.95 -2.91 -7.70
CA HIS A 192 -13.92 -1.80 -7.63
C HIS A 192 -13.18 -0.46 -7.82
N SER A 193 -13.72 0.48 -8.61
CA SER A 193 -13.06 1.77 -8.91
C SER A 193 -12.72 2.59 -7.66
N GLY A 194 -13.50 2.46 -6.60
CA GLY A 194 -13.21 3.09 -5.30
C GLY A 194 -12.04 2.47 -4.54
N GLN A 195 -11.48 1.35 -5.01
CA GLN A 195 -10.27 0.72 -4.48
C GLN A 195 -9.03 1.00 -5.36
N VAL A 196 -9.09 2.00 -6.23
CA VAL A 196 -8.03 2.33 -7.18
C VAL A 196 -7.57 3.77 -6.99
N ALA A 197 -6.30 3.95 -6.66
CA ALA A 197 -5.66 5.27 -6.62
C ALA A 197 -4.97 5.53 -7.97
N LYS A 198 -5.40 6.59 -8.68
CA LYS A 198 -4.72 7.09 -9.87
C LYS A 198 -3.50 7.89 -9.45
N ILE A 199 -2.34 7.58 -10.01
CA ILE A 199 -1.07 8.19 -9.63
C ILE A 199 -0.39 8.87 -10.82
N ASN A 200 0.64 9.64 -10.52
CA ASN A 200 1.51 10.26 -11.51
C ASN A 200 2.05 9.19 -12.49
N PRO A 201 1.85 9.34 -13.81
CA PRO A 201 2.33 8.36 -14.79
C PRO A 201 3.85 8.24 -14.89
N GLU A 202 4.60 9.24 -14.40
CA GLU A 202 6.06 9.21 -14.35
C GLU A 202 6.58 8.45 -13.11
N ALA A 203 5.71 8.09 -12.16
CA ALA A 203 6.12 7.36 -10.96
C ALA A 203 6.54 5.92 -11.32
N PRO A 204 7.73 5.47 -10.88
CA PRO A 204 8.22 4.12 -11.16
C PRO A 204 7.39 3.08 -10.39
N LEU A 205 6.57 2.33 -11.13
CA LEU A 205 5.61 1.37 -10.56
C LEU A 205 6.28 0.28 -9.72
N ASP A 206 7.52 -0.11 -10.03
CA ASP A 206 8.32 -1.08 -9.27
C ASP A 206 8.73 -0.57 -7.88
N LYS A 207 8.64 0.74 -7.64
CA LYS A 207 8.89 1.35 -6.34
C LYS A 207 7.60 1.69 -5.62
N VAL A 208 6.69 2.40 -6.31
CA VAL A 208 5.48 2.93 -5.67
C VAL A 208 4.42 1.86 -5.37
N CYS A 209 4.52 0.65 -5.92
CA CYS A 209 3.58 -0.44 -5.63
C CYS A 209 3.47 -0.77 -4.13
N ILE A 210 4.55 -0.59 -3.34
CA ILE A 210 4.54 -0.83 -1.89
C ILE A 210 3.76 0.24 -1.09
N VAL A 211 3.42 1.37 -1.72
CA VAL A 211 2.60 2.43 -1.10
C VAL A 211 1.16 1.97 -0.87
N SER A 212 0.69 0.98 -1.63
CA SER A 212 -0.70 0.50 -1.57
C SER A 212 -1.08 -0.27 -0.30
N CYS A 213 -0.13 -0.58 0.60
CA CYS A 213 -0.44 -1.25 1.88
C CYS A 213 0.52 -0.86 3.01
N GLY A 214 1.55 -1.68 3.24
CA GLY A 214 2.32 -1.66 4.50
C GLY A 214 3.07 -0.35 4.75
N LEU A 215 3.58 0.28 3.70
CA LEU A 215 4.28 1.55 3.83
C LEU A 215 3.33 2.67 4.28
N SER A 216 2.22 2.86 3.58
CA SER A 216 1.22 3.87 3.96
C SER A 216 0.63 3.60 5.33
N THR A 217 0.42 2.33 5.67
CA THR A 217 -0.07 1.92 6.99
C THR A 217 0.84 2.41 8.11
N GLY A 218 2.13 2.13 8.06
CA GLY A 218 3.09 2.55 9.10
C GLY A 218 3.33 4.06 9.11
N LEU A 219 3.52 4.64 7.93
CA LEU A 219 3.74 6.08 7.78
C LEU A 219 2.55 6.88 8.34
N GLY A 220 1.33 6.52 7.94
CA GLY A 220 0.10 7.18 8.38
C GLY A 220 -0.22 6.92 9.86
N ALA A 221 0.04 5.72 10.38
CA ALA A 221 -0.13 5.45 11.81
C ALA A 221 0.66 6.45 12.66
N THR A 222 1.84 6.84 12.19
CA THR A 222 2.67 7.83 12.87
C THR A 222 2.23 9.26 12.54
N LEU A 223 2.13 9.64 11.27
CA LEU A 223 1.89 11.02 10.86
C LEU A 223 0.45 11.48 11.07
N ASN A 224 -0.52 10.60 10.81
CA ASN A 224 -1.95 10.96 10.84
C ASN A 224 -2.61 10.65 12.18
N VAL A 225 -2.14 9.62 12.93
CA VAL A 225 -2.81 9.13 14.13
C VAL A 225 -2.02 9.39 15.40
N ALA A 226 -0.75 8.97 15.49
CA ALA A 226 0.10 9.23 16.65
C ALA A 226 0.50 10.71 16.75
N LYS A 227 0.76 11.36 15.62
CA LYS A 227 1.08 12.78 15.47
C LYS A 227 2.17 13.26 16.45
N PRO A 228 3.37 12.66 16.44
CA PRO A 228 4.44 13.12 17.28
C PRO A 228 4.85 14.55 16.91
N LYS A 229 5.14 15.37 17.91
CA LYS A 229 5.70 16.72 17.71
C LYS A 229 7.22 16.63 17.59
N LYS A 230 7.82 17.63 16.97
CA LYS A 230 9.29 17.76 16.89
C LYS A 230 9.93 17.64 18.29
N GLY A 231 10.95 16.79 18.38
CA GLY A 231 11.69 16.53 19.61
C GLY A 231 11.07 15.47 20.54
N GLN A 232 9.83 15.03 20.30
CA GLN A 232 9.19 13.98 21.10
C GLN A 232 9.82 12.60 20.90
N SER A 233 9.60 11.71 21.86
CA SER A 233 10.03 10.32 21.85
C SER A 233 8.95 9.40 21.26
N VAL A 234 9.38 8.42 20.44
CA VAL A 234 8.46 7.45 19.80
C VAL A 234 9.02 6.05 19.99
N ALA A 235 8.21 5.12 20.48
CA ALA A 235 8.52 3.68 20.52
C ALA A 235 7.80 2.95 19.38
N ILE A 236 8.54 2.13 18.62
CA ILE A 236 8.01 1.31 17.52
C ILE A 236 8.16 -0.15 17.89
N PHE A 237 7.05 -0.87 18.03
CA PHE A 237 7.03 -2.31 18.34
C PHE A 237 6.91 -3.11 17.05
N GLY A 238 7.94 -3.92 16.76
CA GLY A 238 8.10 -4.65 15.51
C GLY A 238 8.78 -3.82 14.43
N LEU A 239 9.97 -4.26 13.98
CA LEU A 239 10.80 -3.60 12.96
C LEU A 239 10.70 -4.32 11.60
N GLY A 240 9.49 -4.82 11.28
CA GLY A 240 9.13 -5.23 9.93
C GLY A 240 8.81 -4.02 9.05
N ALA A 241 8.33 -4.25 7.83
CA ALA A 241 8.07 -3.16 6.87
C ALA A 241 7.14 -2.07 7.40
N VAL A 242 6.06 -2.45 8.11
CA VAL A 242 5.11 -1.48 8.71
C VAL A 242 5.77 -0.68 9.82
N GLY A 243 6.54 -1.34 10.71
CA GLY A 243 7.25 -0.65 11.80
C GLY A 243 8.37 0.27 11.29
N LEU A 244 9.10 -0.16 10.25
CA LEU A 244 10.10 0.70 9.60
C LEU A 244 9.46 1.92 8.93
N ALA A 245 8.27 1.76 8.33
CA ALA A 245 7.50 2.88 7.81
C ALA A 245 6.98 3.80 8.92
N ALA A 246 6.60 3.26 10.08
CA ALA A 246 6.24 4.05 11.24
C ALA A 246 7.46 4.82 11.81
N ALA A 247 8.65 4.21 11.83
CA ALA A 247 9.89 4.87 12.22
C ALA A 247 10.26 6.00 11.24
N GLU A 248 10.11 5.80 9.94
CA GLU A 248 10.28 6.84 8.93
C GLU A 248 9.31 8.00 9.14
N GLY A 249 8.05 7.71 9.45
CA GLY A 249 7.06 8.72 9.83
C GLY A 249 7.49 9.53 11.06
N ALA A 250 8.06 8.88 12.08
CA ALA A 250 8.58 9.55 13.27
C ALA A 250 9.79 10.44 12.93
N ARG A 251 10.69 9.97 12.06
CA ARG A 251 11.82 10.74 11.54
C ARG A 251 11.36 11.99 10.77
N ILE A 252 10.40 11.83 9.88
CA ILE A 252 9.81 12.95 9.11
C ILE A 252 9.13 13.96 10.03
N ALA A 253 8.43 13.51 11.07
CA ALA A 253 7.84 14.39 12.08
C ALA A 253 8.86 15.11 12.97
N GLY A 254 10.14 14.74 12.87
CA GLY A 254 11.21 15.33 13.66
C GLY A 254 11.26 14.83 15.10
N ALA A 255 10.89 13.58 15.35
CA ALA A 255 11.05 12.94 16.66
C ALA A 255 12.51 13.01 17.11
N GLY A 256 12.71 13.31 18.39
CA GLY A 256 14.07 13.45 18.96
C GLY A 256 14.69 12.11 19.35
N ARG A 257 13.86 11.13 19.68
CA ARG A 257 14.25 9.76 20.02
C ARG A 257 13.28 8.79 19.37
N ILE A 258 13.78 7.77 18.68
CA ILE A 258 12.99 6.70 18.08
C ILE A 258 13.53 5.39 18.61
N ILE A 259 12.75 4.72 19.45
CA ILE A 259 13.10 3.47 20.14
C ILE A 259 12.47 2.30 19.38
N GLY A 260 13.27 1.45 18.80
CA GLY A 260 12.83 0.24 18.11
C GLY A 260 12.79 -0.96 19.05
N VAL A 261 11.67 -1.67 19.09
CA VAL A 261 11.47 -2.89 19.89
C VAL A 261 11.27 -4.07 18.95
N ASP A 262 12.17 -5.07 18.99
CA ASP A 262 12.06 -6.29 18.18
C ASP A 262 12.77 -7.47 18.86
N LEU A 263 12.27 -8.68 18.61
CA LEU A 263 12.85 -9.93 19.08
C LEU A 263 14.05 -10.40 18.24
N ASN A 264 14.21 -9.84 17.03
CA ASN A 264 15.25 -10.19 16.08
C ASN A 264 16.30 -9.08 15.99
N PRO A 265 17.49 -9.25 16.60
CA PRO A 265 18.52 -8.21 16.62
C PRO A 265 19.07 -7.87 15.23
N LYS A 266 18.92 -8.76 14.23
CA LYS A 266 19.30 -8.46 12.84
C LYS A 266 18.51 -7.28 12.25
N ARG A 267 17.30 -6.99 12.76
CA ARG A 267 16.49 -5.84 12.34
C ARG A 267 17.03 -4.51 12.84
N PHE A 268 17.85 -4.49 13.87
CA PHE A 268 18.34 -3.26 14.47
C PHE A 268 19.25 -2.46 13.53
N GLU A 269 20.18 -3.14 12.85
CA GLU A 269 21.04 -2.45 11.88
C GLU A 269 20.27 -1.87 10.71
N GLU A 270 19.26 -2.59 10.23
CA GLU A 270 18.38 -2.12 9.17
C GLU A 270 17.56 -0.91 9.62
N ALA A 271 17.03 -0.93 10.83
CA ALA A 271 16.18 0.12 11.37
C ALA A 271 16.92 1.46 11.57
N LYS A 272 18.24 1.47 11.70
CA LYS A 272 19.05 2.71 11.74
C LYS A 272 18.85 3.56 10.47
N LYS A 273 18.66 2.92 9.30
CA LYS A 273 18.41 3.61 8.03
C LYS A 273 17.06 4.37 8.02
N PHE A 274 16.17 4.03 8.95
CA PHE A 274 14.85 4.61 9.12
C PHE A 274 14.77 5.59 10.30
N GLY A 275 15.93 5.97 10.85
CA GLY A 275 16.02 6.96 11.92
C GLY A 275 15.83 6.39 13.32
N VAL A 276 15.80 5.08 13.50
CA VAL A 276 15.77 4.48 14.84
C VAL A 276 17.09 4.73 15.55
N THR A 277 17.02 5.31 16.75
CA THR A 277 18.18 5.77 17.51
C THR A 277 18.57 4.83 18.65
N GLU A 278 17.60 4.06 19.16
CA GLU A 278 17.77 3.18 20.31
C GLU A 278 17.00 1.88 20.09
N PHE A 279 17.45 0.79 20.74
CA PHE A 279 16.88 -0.54 20.53
C PHE A 279 16.61 -1.24 21.85
N VAL A 280 15.49 -1.98 21.90
CA VAL A 280 15.12 -2.84 23.02
C VAL A 280 14.78 -4.22 22.47
N ASN A 281 15.53 -5.23 22.87
CA ASN A 281 15.18 -6.63 22.63
C ASN A 281 14.49 -7.18 23.88
N PRO A 282 13.23 -7.54 23.82
CA PRO A 282 12.49 -8.07 24.98
C PRO A 282 13.13 -9.28 25.65
N LYS A 283 13.93 -10.06 24.89
CA LYS A 283 14.61 -11.26 25.40
C LYS A 283 15.87 -10.97 26.22
N GLU A 284 16.37 -9.75 26.21
CA GLU A 284 17.60 -9.34 26.87
C GLU A 284 17.33 -8.65 28.22
N HIS A 285 16.05 -8.59 28.65
CA HIS A 285 15.66 -7.93 29.88
C HIS A 285 14.82 -8.87 30.76
N ASP A 286 15.09 -8.89 32.05
CA ASP A 286 14.28 -9.58 33.06
C ASP A 286 12.99 -8.80 33.42
N LYS A 287 12.97 -7.50 33.10
CA LYS A 287 11.82 -6.61 33.33
C LYS A 287 10.90 -6.59 32.09
N PRO A 288 9.58 -6.35 32.30
CA PRO A 288 8.67 -6.06 31.20
C PRO A 288 9.14 -4.88 30.35
N VAL A 289 9.01 -4.98 29.02
CA VAL A 289 9.50 -3.97 28.06
C VAL A 289 8.97 -2.57 28.35
N GLN A 290 7.71 -2.43 28.76
CA GLN A 290 7.15 -1.12 29.11
C GLN A 290 7.88 -0.45 30.28
N GLN A 291 8.37 -1.24 31.24
CA GLN A 291 9.18 -0.70 32.35
C GLN A 291 10.58 -0.28 31.86
N VAL A 292 11.21 -1.09 31.02
CA VAL A 292 12.51 -0.75 30.40
C VAL A 292 12.40 0.59 29.66
N ILE A 293 11.37 0.73 28.82
CA ILE A 293 11.14 1.96 28.05
C ILE A 293 10.84 3.15 28.98
N ALA A 294 10.02 2.96 30.03
CA ALA A 294 9.72 4.01 30.98
C ALA A 294 10.99 4.48 31.75
N GLU A 295 11.88 3.57 32.14
CA GLU A 295 13.15 3.89 32.75
C GLU A 295 14.09 4.67 31.80
N MET A 296 14.14 4.27 30.51
CA MET A 296 14.93 4.96 29.47
C MET A 296 14.43 6.39 29.16
N THR A 297 13.18 6.68 29.46
CA THR A 297 12.48 7.90 29.01
C THR A 297 11.90 8.74 30.14
N ASN A 298 12.31 8.48 31.39
CA ASN A 298 11.83 9.21 32.58
C ASN A 298 10.30 9.20 32.74
N GLY A 299 9.68 8.04 32.62
CA GLY A 299 8.24 7.85 32.84
C GLY A 299 7.42 7.44 31.64
N GLY A 300 8.01 7.28 30.48
CA GLY A 300 7.38 6.77 29.27
C GLY A 300 7.70 7.57 28.01
N VAL A 301 7.38 7.03 26.84
CA VAL A 301 7.49 7.73 25.55
C VAL A 301 6.26 8.60 25.31
N ASP A 302 6.41 9.66 24.51
CA ASP A 302 5.26 10.48 24.11
C ASP A 302 4.29 9.74 23.19
N ARG A 303 4.83 8.86 22.33
CA ARG A 303 4.05 8.10 21.34
C ARG A 303 4.57 6.67 21.25
N SER A 304 3.67 5.74 20.98
CA SER A 304 4.04 4.38 20.57
C SER A 304 3.22 3.92 19.37
N VAL A 305 3.83 3.09 18.51
CA VAL A 305 3.14 2.46 17.38
C VAL A 305 3.43 0.96 17.42
N GLU A 306 2.38 0.16 17.48
CA GLU A 306 2.48 -1.29 17.55
C GLU A 306 2.20 -1.90 16.18
N CYS A 307 3.15 -2.68 15.65
CA CYS A 307 3.16 -3.21 14.29
C CYS A 307 3.38 -4.74 14.23
N THR A 308 3.27 -5.45 15.35
CA THR A 308 3.53 -6.90 15.40
C THR A 308 2.26 -7.74 15.35
N GLY A 309 1.14 -7.24 15.88
CA GLY A 309 -0.08 -8.00 16.10
C GLY A 309 -0.05 -8.91 17.35
N SER A 310 1.05 -8.90 18.12
CA SER A 310 1.11 -9.62 19.38
C SER A 310 0.32 -8.88 20.46
N ILE A 311 -0.65 -9.56 21.09
CA ILE A 311 -1.43 -8.95 22.17
C ILE A 311 -0.54 -8.45 23.32
N GLN A 312 0.54 -9.17 23.62
CA GLN A 312 1.50 -8.75 24.63
C GLN A 312 2.21 -7.45 24.23
N ALA A 313 2.64 -7.34 22.98
CA ALA A 313 3.25 -6.12 22.46
C ALA A 313 2.26 -4.95 22.43
N MET A 314 0.99 -5.20 22.11
CA MET A 314 -0.07 -4.17 22.17
C MET A 314 -0.24 -3.59 23.56
N ILE A 315 -0.28 -4.45 24.60
CA ILE A 315 -0.36 -4.03 26.00
C ILE A 315 0.89 -3.24 26.39
N GLN A 316 2.08 -3.74 26.04
CA GLN A 316 3.34 -3.08 26.33
C GLN A 316 3.47 -1.72 25.63
N ALA A 317 3.02 -1.61 24.38
CA ALA A 317 3.00 -0.36 23.63
C ALA A 317 2.08 0.69 24.29
N PHE A 318 0.95 0.26 24.84
CA PHE A 318 0.07 1.16 25.59
C PHE A 318 0.61 1.53 26.96
N GLU A 319 1.22 0.59 27.65
CA GLU A 319 1.70 0.81 29.04
C GLU A 319 3.06 1.55 29.08
N CYS A 320 3.80 1.61 27.97
CA CYS A 320 5.07 2.33 27.89
C CYS A 320 4.94 3.83 27.58
N VAL A 321 3.73 4.32 27.25
CA VAL A 321 3.56 5.75 26.97
C VAL A 321 3.38 6.54 28.29
N HIS A 322 3.77 7.81 28.24
CA HIS A 322 3.75 8.69 29.39
C HIS A 322 2.32 8.95 29.93
N ASP A 323 2.16 9.02 31.25
CA ASP A 323 0.92 9.52 31.85
C ASP A 323 0.66 10.97 31.38
N GLY A 324 -0.60 11.34 31.27
CA GLY A 324 -1.06 12.71 30.95
C GLY A 324 -1.20 12.99 29.45
N TRP A 325 -0.22 12.59 28.61
CA TRP A 325 -0.25 12.94 27.18
C TRP A 325 0.19 11.82 26.23
N GLY A 326 0.54 10.67 26.76
CA GLY A 326 1.01 9.55 25.97
C GLY A 326 -0.06 8.98 25.05
N VAL A 327 0.28 8.69 23.79
CA VAL A 327 -0.62 8.09 22.81
C VAL A 327 -0.02 6.82 22.23
N ALA A 328 -0.73 5.71 22.36
CA ALA A 328 -0.42 4.44 21.72
C ALA A 328 -1.33 4.19 20.51
N VAL A 329 -0.76 3.74 19.40
CA VAL A 329 -1.49 3.42 18.17
C VAL A 329 -1.27 1.96 17.81
N LEU A 330 -2.35 1.19 17.74
CA LEU A 330 -2.34 -0.21 17.34
C LEU A 330 -2.57 -0.33 15.84
N VAL A 331 -1.70 -1.09 15.17
CA VAL A 331 -1.72 -1.33 13.73
C VAL A 331 -1.66 -2.82 13.40
N GLY A 332 -0.91 -3.58 14.19
CA GLY A 332 -0.80 -5.02 14.02
C GLY A 332 -2.14 -5.72 14.20
N VAL A 333 -2.39 -6.79 13.42
CA VAL A 333 -3.64 -7.57 13.52
C VAL A 333 -3.42 -8.72 14.50
N PRO A 334 -4.14 -8.75 15.64
CA PRO A 334 -4.01 -9.83 16.61
C PRO A 334 -4.72 -11.10 16.14
N SER A 335 -4.50 -12.22 16.83
CA SER A 335 -5.27 -13.42 16.64
C SER A 335 -6.74 -13.19 17.01
N LYS A 336 -7.66 -13.91 16.34
CA LYS A 336 -9.11 -13.68 16.42
C LYS A 336 -9.67 -13.72 17.87
N ASP A 337 -9.10 -14.59 18.72
CA ASP A 337 -9.59 -14.82 20.08
C ASP A 337 -8.78 -14.03 21.13
N ASP A 338 -7.80 -13.23 20.72
CA ASP A 338 -7.01 -12.42 21.62
C ASP A 338 -7.83 -11.24 22.16
N ALA A 339 -7.62 -10.92 23.43
CA ALA A 339 -8.27 -9.80 24.10
C ALA A 339 -7.24 -8.85 24.72
N PHE A 340 -7.38 -7.57 24.41
CA PHE A 340 -6.60 -6.51 25.03
C PHE A 340 -7.10 -6.28 26.47
N LYS A 341 -6.25 -6.57 27.47
CA LYS A 341 -6.56 -6.37 28.88
C LYS A 341 -5.60 -5.36 29.48
N THR A 342 -6.13 -4.30 30.06
CA THR A 342 -5.34 -3.28 30.74
C THR A 342 -6.04 -2.83 32.03
N HIS A 343 -5.27 -2.32 32.99
CA HIS A 343 -5.85 -1.75 34.21
C HIS A 343 -6.51 -0.39 33.85
N PRO A 344 -7.77 -0.12 34.31
CA PRO A 344 -8.46 1.13 34.00
C PRO A 344 -7.69 2.40 34.40
N MET A 345 -6.82 2.30 35.43
CA MET A 345 -5.95 3.42 35.84
C MET A 345 -5.02 3.92 34.73
N ASN A 346 -4.65 3.08 33.77
CA ASN A 346 -3.89 3.54 32.61
C ASN A 346 -4.65 4.61 31.81
N LEU A 347 -5.97 4.48 31.69
CA LEU A 347 -6.84 5.46 31.04
C LEU A 347 -7.14 6.66 31.95
N LEU A 348 -7.33 6.42 33.27
CA LEU A 348 -7.54 7.51 34.23
C LEU A 348 -6.30 8.39 34.41
N ASN A 349 -5.12 7.84 34.17
CA ASN A 349 -3.86 8.59 34.10
C ASN A 349 -3.66 9.30 32.74
N GLU A 350 -4.75 9.49 31.99
CA GLU A 350 -4.79 10.26 30.72
C GLU A 350 -3.95 9.69 29.57
N ARG A 351 -3.59 8.40 29.63
CA ARG A 351 -3.03 7.72 28.45
C ARG A 351 -4.10 7.50 27.40
N THR A 352 -3.76 7.69 26.14
CA THR A 352 -4.69 7.51 25.02
C THR A 352 -4.33 6.26 24.22
N LEU A 353 -5.33 5.40 23.95
CA LEU A 353 -5.22 4.26 23.05
C LEU A 353 -6.02 4.53 21.78
N LYS A 354 -5.39 4.34 20.63
CA LYS A 354 -6.00 4.44 19.30
C LYS A 354 -5.67 3.21 18.46
N GLY A 355 -6.41 3.00 17.40
CA GLY A 355 -6.11 2.01 16.36
C GLY A 355 -6.32 2.61 14.98
N THR A 356 -5.72 2.00 13.96
CA THR A 356 -5.91 2.45 12.58
C THR A 356 -5.71 1.33 11.59
N PHE A 357 -6.54 1.30 10.54
CA PHE A 357 -6.27 0.60 9.30
C PHE A 357 -5.67 1.58 8.30
N PHE A 358 -4.72 1.10 7.49
CA PHE A 358 -4.10 1.85 6.39
C PHE A 358 -3.54 3.23 6.81
N GLY A 359 -3.19 3.39 8.10
CA GLY A 359 -2.65 4.65 8.63
C GLY A 359 -3.61 5.84 8.55
N ASN A 360 -4.90 5.59 8.52
CA ASN A 360 -5.97 6.59 8.34
C ASN A 360 -5.89 7.37 7.00
N TYR A 361 -5.19 6.84 5.99
CA TYR A 361 -5.24 7.41 4.64
C TYR A 361 -6.53 7.02 3.93
N LYS A 362 -7.11 7.96 3.20
CA LYS A 362 -8.17 7.71 2.21
C LYS A 362 -7.54 7.30 0.88
N PRO A 363 -7.82 6.11 0.36
CA PRO A 363 -7.06 5.54 -0.75
C PRO A 363 -7.00 6.41 -2.00
N LYS A 364 -8.15 6.89 -2.48
CA LYS A 364 -8.22 7.70 -3.70
C LYS A 364 -7.72 9.11 -3.48
N THR A 365 -8.03 9.69 -2.31
CA THR A 365 -7.74 11.10 -2.01
C THR A 365 -6.29 11.30 -1.61
N ASP A 366 -5.73 10.44 -0.74
CA ASP A 366 -4.45 10.72 -0.09
C ASP A 366 -3.25 10.01 -0.75
N ILE A 367 -3.45 8.81 -1.29
CA ILE A 367 -2.33 8.00 -1.80
C ILE A 367 -1.60 8.65 -2.98
N PRO A 368 -2.26 9.34 -3.92
CA PRO A 368 -1.54 10.10 -4.94
C PRO A 368 -0.54 11.11 -4.33
N GLY A 369 -0.94 11.78 -3.23
CA GLY A 369 -0.05 12.70 -2.50
C GLY A 369 1.14 12.03 -1.83
N VAL A 370 0.99 10.76 -1.37
CA VAL A 370 2.13 9.98 -0.84
C VAL A 370 3.12 9.64 -1.97
N VAL A 371 2.61 9.31 -3.16
CA VAL A 371 3.44 9.07 -4.35
C VAL A 371 4.18 10.36 -4.76
N GLU A 372 3.52 11.52 -4.73
CA GLU A 372 4.18 12.81 -5.01
C GLU A 372 5.30 13.13 -4.02
N LYS A 373 5.16 12.80 -2.74
CA LYS A 373 6.26 12.95 -1.76
C LYS A 373 7.49 12.14 -2.17
N TYR A 374 7.30 10.92 -2.68
CA TYR A 374 8.40 10.13 -3.23
C TYR A 374 9.00 10.80 -4.48
N MET A 375 8.17 11.25 -5.43
CA MET A 375 8.64 11.93 -6.64
C MET A 375 9.44 13.20 -6.32
N ASN A 376 9.05 13.91 -5.26
CA ASN A 376 9.74 15.11 -4.75
C ASN A 376 10.95 14.80 -3.85
N LYS A 377 11.30 13.51 -3.64
CA LYS A 377 12.41 13.07 -2.77
C LYS A 377 12.23 13.42 -1.28
N GLU A 378 10.99 13.61 -0.85
CA GLU A 378 10.61 13.78 0.56
C GLU A 378 10.45 12.44 1.28
N LEU A 379 10.24 11.36 0.51
CA LEU A 379 10.11 9.98 0.96
C LEU A 379 11.03 9.09 0.12
N GLU A 380 11.72 8.14 0.75
CA GLU A 380 12.64 7.21 0.09
C GLU A 380 12.05 5.79 0.18
N LEU A 381 11.73 5.18 -0.96
CA LEU A 381 11.10 3.86 -1.06
C LEU A 381 12.11 2.74 -1.24
N GLU A 382 13.24 3.01 -1.87
CA GLU A 382 14.27 2.03 -2.24
C GLU A 382 14.78 1.25 -1.04
N LYS A 383 14.92 1.89 0.12
CA LYS A 383 15.40 1.26 1.35
C LYS A 383 14.47 0.19 1.93
N PHE A 384 13.21 0.15 1.49
CA PHE A 384 12.26 -0.91 1.86
C PHE A 384 12.38 -2.14 0.96
N ILE A 385 12.89 -1.99 -0.27
CA ILE A 385 12.92 -3.06 -1.28
C ILE A 385 14.24 -3.82 -1.15
N THR A 386 14.18 -5.01 -0.58
CA THR A 386 15.37 -5.84 -0.34
C THR A 386 15.58 -6.93 -1.40
N HIS A 387 14.51 -7.34 -2.06
CA HIS A 387 14.53 -8.42 -3.06
C HIS A 387 13.62 -8.10 -4.24
N THR A 388 13.94 -8.70 -5.38
CA THR A 388 13.11 -8.71 -6.58
C THR A 388 13.15 -10.08 -7.20
N VAL A 389 11.99 -10.63 -7.57
CA VAL A 389 11.88 -11.94 -8.24
C VAL A 389 10.95 -11.84 -9.44
N PRO A 390 11.14 -12.65 -10.49
CA PRO A 390 10.14 -12.77 -11.55
C PRO A 390 8.88 -13.47 -11.04
N PHE A 391 7.74 -13.22 -11.67
CA PHE A 391 6.45 -13.78 -11.27
C PHE A 391 6.45 -15.32 -11.21
N SER A 392 7.17 -15.96 -12.13
CA SER A 392 7.34 -17.43 -12.12
C SER A 392 8.02 -17.99 -10.86
N GLU A 393 8.69 -17.13 -10.09
CA GLU A 393 9.39 -17.49 -8.85
C GLU A 393 8.72 -16.92 -7.59
N ILE A 394 7.43 -16.60 -7.66
CA ILE A 394 6.67 -15.99 -6.55
C ILE A 394 6.83 -16.75 -5.22
N ASN A 395 6.94 -18.08 -5.24
CA ASN A 395 7.14 -18.87 -4.02
C ASN A 395 8.46 -18.54 -3.30
N LYS A 396 9.51 -18.06 -4.01
CA LYS A 396 10.73 -17.57 -3.36
C LYS A 396 10.48 -16.33 -2.51
N ALA A 397 9.54 -15.46 -2.92
CA ALA A 397 9.17 -14.30 -2.11
C ALA A 397 8.56 -14.73 -0.77
N PHE A 398 7.72 -15.79 -0.77
CA PHE A 398 7.20 -16.40 0.46
C PHE A 398 8.34 -16.95 1.33
N ASP A 399 9.31 -17.67 0.73
CA ASP A 399 10.46 -18.21 1.46
C ASP A 399 11.28 -17.10 2.14
N TYR A 400 11.59 -16.00 1.44
CA TYR A 400 12.30 -14.86 2.01
C TYR A 400 11.54 -14.24 3.18
N MET A 401 10.21 -14.08 3.05
CA MET A 401 9.40 -13.51 4.11
C MET A 401 9.33 -14.43 5.34
N LEU A 402 9.07 -15.71 5.16
CA LEU A 402 9.00 -16.71 6.25
C LEU A 402 10.31 -16.85 7.01
N LYS A 403 11.46 -16.70 6.33
CA LYS A 403 12.79 -16.68 6.95
C LYS A 403 13.15 -15.34 7.58
N GLY A 404 12.33 -14.31 7.41
CA GLY A 404 12.60 -12.95 7.89
C GLY A 404 13.73 -12.24 7.14
N GLU A 405 14.06 -12.68 5.92
CA GLU A 405 15.16 -12.16 5.10
C GLU A 405 14.75 -10.93 4.28
N SER A 406 13.45 -10.76 3.99
CA SER A 406 12.96 -9.58 3.24
C SER A 406 12.22 -8.58 4.12
N ILE A 407 12.34 -7.30 3.76
CA ILE A 407 11.42 -6.22 4.18
C ILE A 407 10.27 -6.18 3.18
N ARG A 408 10.59 -5.93 1.91
CA ARG A 408 9.71 -6.11 0.76
C ARG A 408 10.42 -6.84 -0.37
N CYS A 409 9.70 -7.77 -0.98
CA CYS A 409 10.13 -8.48 -2.18
C CYS A 409 9.19 -8.06 -3.32
N ILE A 410 9.74 -7.37 -4.33
CA ILE A 410 8.99 -7.00 -5.53
C ILE A 410 8.92 -8.21 -6.47
N ILE A 411 7.75 -8.47 -6.99
CA ILE A 411 7.48 -9.51 -7.96
C ILE A 411 7.18 -8.82 -9.29
N THR A 412 8.03 -9.06 -10.30
CA THR A 412 7.88 -8.46 -11.62
C THR A 412 7.02 -9.35 -12.50
N MET A 413 5.91 -8.82 -13.00
CA MET A 413 5.11 -9.52 -13.99
C MET A 413 5.87 -9.63 -15.30
N GLY A 414 5.68 -10.70 -16.04
CA GLY A 414 6.34 -10.89 -17.35
C GLY A 414 6.03 -9.74 -18.31
N ALA A 415 7.02 -9.36 -19.15
CA ALA A 415 6.87 -8.36 -20.18
C ALA A 415 5.98 -8.85 -21.34
#